data_331969b38288ba1350ef8b59a89a0274
#
_entry.id   331969b38288ba1350ef8b59a89a0274
#
_cell.length_a   1.000
_cell.length_b   1.000
_cell.length_c   1.000
_cell.angle_alpha   90.00
_cell.angle_beta   90.00
_cell.angle_gamma   90.00
#
_symmetry.space_group_name_H-M   'P 1'
#
loop_
_entity.id
_entity.type
_entity.pdbx_description
1 polymer ?
#
loop_
_entity_poly.entity_id
_entity_poly.type
_entity_poly.pdbx_seq_one_letter_code
_entity_poly.pdbx_strand_id
1 'polypeptide(L)'
;LATDNLYAQNAVYDITDLVKDTTLYKAMPEAVWEASSYDNKTYFIPIYKESAEGCDLVVPQRLIDAHNWDISKIKELKDIEPMLADCKADGLKYPLLTQGMDFFYLYYIDKYDFFSKNSLWAVERATDTVVNVVQTSDYADFVKMMCKWGALGYINDEEVTKSTPANAIMTQDWGFAAWADVPDNSAATSTYAQECAVIPITQTWSHSNSTLGSCYAITSNSTEEQAKACIDFLGLLYTDTTLADLFTYGIEGTDYDLVDGRISPKGDLYSHSPWESTSVEATSLIIDEPENKVQLYKDFNEKSNSSCASGFRFNQSSVEAQIAACNNVYNEYGYVLEQGGYNESDVDQTLVDYQNALDEAGYQDILSEIQSQYEAWKATK
;
A
#
# COMPACT_ATOMS: atom_id res chain seq x y z
N LEU A 1 -1.58 -11.69 3.32
CA LEU A 1 -1.58 -10.80 4.50
C LEU A 1 -1.37 -11.59 5.79
N ALA A 2 -0.95 -10.93 6.87
CA ALA A 2 -0.93 -11.56 8.21
C ALA A 2 -2.34 -12.02 8.62
N THR A 3 -3.37 -11.30 8.20
CA THR A 3 -4.78 -11.62 8.42
C THR A 3 -5.18 -12.97 7.84
N ASP A 4 -4.71 -13.30 6.64
CA ASP A 4 -5.03 -14.60 5.99
C ASP A 4 -4.48 -15.78 6.80
N ASN A 5 -3.24 -15.64 7.30
CA ASN A 5 -2.62 -16.65 8.14
C ASN A 5 -3.34 -16.83 9.48
N LEU A 6 -3.73 -15.71 10.14
CA LEU A 6 -4.47 -15.77 11.40
C LEU A 6 -5.85 -16.40 11.23
N TYR A 7 -6.53 -16.08 10.12
CA TYR A 7 -7.80 -16.71 9.76
C TYR A 7 -7.65 -18.22 9.51
N ALA A 8 -6.68 -18.61 8.66
CA ALA A 8 -6.43 -20.01 8.33
C ALA A 8 -6.07 -20.86 9.55
N GLN A 9 -5.40 -20.29 10.55
CA GLN A 9 -5.04 -20.93 11.81
C GLN A 9 -6.17 -20.94 12.85
N ASN A 10 -7.36 -20.40 12.53
CA ASN A 10 -8.46 -20.20 13.48
C ASN A 10 -8.03 -19.43 14.75
N ALA A 11 -7.10 -18.47 14.60
CA ALA A 11 -6.55 -17.71 15.71
C ALA A 11 -7.42 -16.51 16.11
N VAL A 12 -8.43 -16.18 15.32
CA VAL A 12 -9.28 -14.99 15.49
C VAL A 12 -10.73 -15.37 15.80
N TYR A 13 -11.39 -14.54 16.59
CA TYR A 13 -12.77 -14.72 17.03
C TYR A 13 -13.75 -14.25 15.96
N ASP A 14 -14.80 -15.03 15.69
CA ASP A 14 -15.92 -14.61 14.84
C ASP A 14 -16.78 -13.58 15.58
N ILE A 15 -16.70 -12.31 15.16
CA ILE A 15 -17.44 -11.20 15.78
C ILE A 15 -18.68 -10.79 14.99
N THR A 16 -19.06 -11.54 13.97
CA THR A 16 -20.14 -11.18 13.01
C THR A 16 -21.42 -10.72 13.68
N ASP A 17 -21.93 -11.52 14.65
CA ASP A 17 -23.14 -11.18 15.35
C ASP A 17 -22.95 -10.21 16.52
N LEU A 18 -21.72 -10.07 17.03
CA LEU A 18 -21.39 -9.22 18.17
C LEU A 18 -21.20 -7.76 17.77
N VAL A 19 -20.67 -7.51 16.56
CA VAL A 19 -20.31 -6.15 16.12
C VAL A 19 -21.50 -5.39 15.51
N LYS A 20 -22.46 -6.11 14.93
CA LYS A 20 -23.67 -5.50 14.33
C LYS A 20 -24.40 -4.59 15.32
N ASP A 21 -24.88 -3.45 14.84
CA ASP A 21 -25.63 -2.45 15.61
C ASP A 21 -24.82 -1.72 16.71
N THR A 22 -23.56 -2.08 16.91
CA THR A 22 -22.68 -1.39 17.88
C THR A 22 -22.25 0.00 17.40
N THR A 23 -21.70 0.80 18.31
CA THR A 23 -21.07 2.09 17.97
C THR A 23 -19.91 1.89 17.00
N LEU A 24 -19.12 0.84 17.20
CA LEU A 24 -18.01 0.49 16.31
C LEU A 24 -18.47 0.20 14.87
N TYR A 25 -19.54 -0.58 14.71
CA TYR A 25 -20.07 -0.88 13.37
C TYR A 25 -20.51 0.38 12.63
N LYS A 26 -21.17 1.29 13.34
CA LYS A 26 -21.68 2.55 12.79
C LYS A 26 -20.60 3.59 12.51
N ALA A 27 -19.41 3.42 13.06
CA ALA A 27 -18.28 4.31 12.85
C ALA A 27 -17.62 4.15 11.45
N MET A 28 -18.00 3.12 10.70
CA MET A 28 -17.45 2.86 9.37
C MET A 28 -18.57 2.53 8.37
N PRO A 29 -18.39 2.85 7.07
CA PRO A 29 -19.31 2.42 6.02
C PRO A 29 -19.42 0.91 5.93
N GLU A 30 -20.63 0.40 5.58
CA GLU A 30 -20.88 -1.05 5.41
C GLU A 30 -19.93 -1.70 4.39
N ALA A 31 -19.62 -1.00 3.30
CA ALA A 31 -18.69 -1.47 2.28
C ALA A 31 -17.28 -1.79 2.83
N VAL A 32 -16.83 -1.09 3.88
CA VAL A 32 -15.54 -1.37 4.55
C VAL A 32 -15.61 -2.70 5.30
N TRP A 33 -16.73 -2.97 5.97
CA TRP A 33 -16.97 -4.25 6.65
C TRP A 33 -17.07 -5.42 5.67
N GLU A 34 -17.78 -5.22 4.55
CA GLU A 34 -17.92 -6.23 3.49
C GLU A 34 -16.55 -6.55 2.86
N ALA A 35 -15.76 -5.52 2.50
CA ALA A 35 -14.43 -5.71 1.91
C ALA A 35 -13.43 -6.37 2.88
N SER A 36 -13.65 -6.27 4.20
CA SER A 36 -12.82 -6.90 5.24
C SER A 36 -13.28 -8.30 5.65
N SER A 37 -14.39 -8.80 5.11
CA SER A 37 -14.97 -10.08 5.49
C SER A 37 -14.18 -11.28 4.97
N TYR A 38 -14.32 -12.41 5.67
CA TYR A 38 -13.83 -13.73 5.29
C TYR A 38 -15.04 -14.69 5.27
N ASP A 39 -15.36 -15.29 4.14
CA ASP A 39 -16.51 -16.18 3.96
C ASP A 39 -17.82 -15.56 4.49
N ASN A 40 -18.06 -14.29 4.17
CA ASN A 40 -19.19 -13.48 4.63
C ASN A 40 -19.29 -13.31 6.17
N LYS A 41 -18.18 -13.46 6.88
CA LYS A 41 -18.06 -13.28 8.31
C LYS A 41 -17.03 -12.23 8.67
N THR A 42 -17.23 -11.58 9.80
CA THR A 42 -16.34 -10.54 10.33
C THR A 42 -15.43 -11.12 11.39
N TYR A 43 -14.11 -11.07 11.15
CA TYR A 43 -13.06 -11.50 12.08
C TYR A 43 -12.10 -10.37 12.42
N PHE A 44 -11.99 -9.37 11.54
CA PHE A 44 -11.07 -8.25 11.67
C PHE A 44 -11.85 -6.95 11.70
N ILE A 45 -11.30 -5.99 12.44
CA ILE A 45 -11.84 -4.65 12.60
C ILE A 45 -10.86 -3.71 11.89
N PRO A 46 -11.19 -3.21 10.68
CA PRO A 46 -10.33 -2.31 9.93
C PRO A 46 -10.04 -1.02 10.70
N ILE A 47 -8.85 -0.47 10.56
CA ILE A 47 -8.60 0.94 10.88
C ILE A 47 -9.25 1.77 9.76
N TYR A 48 -10.17 2.67 10.13
CA TYR A 48 -10.84 3.48 9.12
C TYR A 48 -9.96 4.66 8.70
N LYS A 49 -9.48 4.57 7.49
CA LYS A 49 -8.57 5.51 6.83
C LYS A 49 -8.84 5.53 5.33
N GLU A 50 -7.88 5.93 4.50
CA GLU A 50 -7.96 5.66 3.07
C GLU A 50 -8.13 4.16 2.83
N SER A 51 -9.16 3.79 2.07
CA SER A 51 -9.50 2.40 1.75
C SER A 51 -9.19 2.04 0.30
N ALA A 52 -8.48 2.92 -0.39
CA ALA A 52 -8.05 2.73 -1.77
C ALA A 52 -6.56 3.06 -1.90
N GLU A 53 -5.96 2.57 -2.95
CA GLU A 53 -4.57 2.82 -3.32
C GLU A 53 -4.49 3.30 -4.77
N GLY A 54 -3.51 4.15 -5.06
CA GLY A 54 -3.12 4.61 -6.38
C GLY A 54 -1.62 4.84 -6.39
N CYS A 55 -1.06 5.14 -7.56
CA CYS A 55 0.35 5.50 -7.71
C CYS A 55 0.48 6.98 -8.02
N ASP A 56 1.21 7.67 -7.17
CA ASP A 56 1.67 9.02 -7.39
C ASP A 56 3.20 9.04 -7.58
N LEU A 57 3.68 10.11 -8.19
CA LEU A 57 5.08 10.51 -8.13
C LEU A 57 5.19 11.77 -7.29
N VAL A 58 6.18 11.81 -6.42
CA VAL A 58 6.52 12.99 -5.63
C VAL A 58 7.83 13.57 -6.14
N VAL A 59 7.88 14.88 -6.31
CA VAL A 59 9.05 15.61 -6.79
C VAL A 59 9.26 16.89 -5.98
N PRO A 60 10.49 17.19 -5.51
CA PRO A 60 10.78 18.43 -4.79
C PRO A 60 10.51 19.67 -5.63
N GLN A 61 9.76 20.64 -5.10
CA GLN A 61 9.41 21.88 -5.79
C GLN A 61 10.66 22.63 -6.28
N ARG A 62 11.74 22.60 -5.50
CA ARG A 62 13.03 23.22 -5.88
C ARG A 62 13.58 22.76 -7.23
N LEU A 63 13.35 21.48 -7.61
CA LEU A 63 13.82 20.95 -8.90
C LEU A 63 12.93 21.40 -10.04
N ILE A 64 11.61 21.44 -9.81
CA ILE A 64 10.65 21.99 -10.79
C ILE A 64 11.04 23.43 -11.13
N ASP A 65 11.30 24.25 -10.13
CA ASP A 65 11.65 25.66 -10.29
C ASP A 65 13.03 25.83 -10.98
N ALA A 66 14.03 25.04 -10.57
CA ALA A 66 15.38 25.11 -11.11
C ALA A 66 15.44 24.78 -12.61
N HIS A 67 14.69 23.77 -13.04
CA HIS A 67 14.68 23.30 -14.43
C HIS A 67 13.48 23.81 -15.24
N ASN A 68 12.54 24.55 -14.61
CA ASN A 68 11.33 25.04 -15.27
C ASN A 68 10.48 23.91 -15.87
N TRP A 69 10.38 22.79 -15.15
CA TRP A 69 9.63 21.63 -15.62
C TRP A 69 8.12 21.87 -15.68
N ASP A 70 7.50 21.47 -16.76
CA ASP A 70 6.04 21.45 -16.89
C ASP A 70 5.50 20.07 -16.48
N ILE A 71 5.30 19.88 -15.17
CA ILE A 71 4.83 18.61 -14.59
C ILE A 71 3.41 18.24 -15.05
N SER A 72 2.63 19.17 -15.60
CA SER A 72 1.30 18.87 -16.13
C SER A 72 1.31 17.95 -17.37
N LYS A 73 2.47 17.79 -17.98
CA LYS A 73 2.71 16.87 -19.10
C LYS A 73 3.00 15.44 -18.69
N ILE A 74 3.32 15.20 -17.43
CA ILE A 74 3.56 13.85 -16.92
C ILE A 74 2.22 13.13 -16.82
N LYS A 75 2.07 12.03 -17.56
CA LYS A 75 0.87 11.19 -17.59
C LYS A 75 1.17 9.73 -17.28
N GLU A 76 2.39 9.33 -17.51
CA GLU A 76 2.88 7.98 -17.28
C GLU A 76 4.35 8.02 -16.83
N LEU A 77 4.80 6.96 -16.22
CA LEU A 77 6.12 6.90 -15.60
C LEU A 77 7.25 7.26 -16.56
N LYS A 78 7.18 6.81 -17.81
CA LYS A 78 8.23 7.11 -18.82
C LYS A 78 8.40 8.61 -19.13
N ASP A 79 7.39 9.44 -18.86
CA ASP A 79 7.45 10.86 -19.14
C ASP A 79 8.47 11.62 -18.29
N ILE A 80 8.88 11.04 -17.14
CA ILE A 80 9.90 11.64 -16.28
C ILE A 80 11.34 11.38 -16.75
N GLU A 81 11.57 10.54 -17.75
CA GLU A 81 12.94 10.16 -18.18
C GLU A 81 13.86 11.36 -18.47
N PRO A 82 13.42 12.40 -19.19
CA PRO A 82 14.24 13.60 -19.40
C PRO A 82 14.60 14.31 -18.07
N MET A 83 13.67 14.31 -17.11
CA MET A 83 13.87 14.94 -15.81
C MET A 83 14.82 14.12 -14.93
N LEU A 84 14.80 12.79 -15.04
CA LEU A 84 15.80 11.92 -14.39
C LEU A 84 17.21 12.20 -14.92
N ALA A 85 17.35 12.51 -16.22
CA ALA A 85 18.63 12.91 -16.79
C ALA A 85 19.12 14.23 -16.20
N ASP A 86 18.24 15.21 -16.02
CA ASP A 86 18.56 16.48 -15.36
C ASP A 86 18.99 16.24 -13.90
N CYS A 87 18.22 15.45 -13.14
CA CYS A 87 18.55 15.08 -11.76
C CYS A 87 19.94 14.43 -11.65
N LYS A 88 20.29 13.54 -12.57
CA LYS A 88 21.60 12.93 -12.64
C LYS A 88 22.69 13.95 -12.97
N ALA A 89 22.43 14.87 -13.91
CA ALA A 89 23.37 15.92 -14.28
C ALA A 89 23.64 16.88 -13.12
N ASP A 90 22.65 17.12 -12.27
CA ASP A 90 22.78 17.89 -11.03
C ASP A 90 23.57 17.13 -9.95
N GLY A 91 23.88 15.85 -10.15
CA GLY A 91 24.64 15.02 -9.24
C GLY A 91 23.83 14.42 -8.09
N LEU A 92 22.49 14.37 -8.20
CA LEU A 92 21.66 13.73 -7.19
C LEU A 92 21.99 12.24 -7.10
N LYS A 93 22.08 11.74 -5.87
CA LYS A 93 22.38 10.33 -5.59
C LYS A 93 21.26 9.39 -6.06
N TYR A 94 20.01 9.86 -5.92
CA TYR A 94 18.82 9.10 -6.27
C TYR A 94 17.95 9.91 -7.26
N PRO A 95 18.26 9.96 -8.57
CA PRO A 95 17.36 10.57 -9.54
C PRO A 95 15.93 10.00 -9.45
N LEU A 96 15.80 8.68 -9.33
CA LEU A 96 14.57 7.99 -8.92
C LEU A 96 14.85 7.23 -7.63
N LEU A 97 14.08 7.51 -6.59
CA LEU A 97 14.12 6.85 -5.29
C LEU A 97 12.90 5.94 -5.16
N THR A 98 13.10 4.63 -5.17
CA THR A 98 12.03 3.65 -5.03
C THR A 98 11.86 3.19 -3.58
N GLN A 99 12.88 3.33 -2.76
CA GLN A 99 12.96 2.86 -1.36
C GLN A 99 12.64 1.36 -1.21
N GLY A 100 12.92 0.57 -2.25
CA GLY A 100 12.56 -0.84 -2.28
C GLY A 100 11.05 -1.08 -2.28
N MET A 101 10.24 -0.08 -2.65
CA MET A 101 8.80 -0.23 -2.83
C MET A 101 8.53 -1.23 -3.94
N ASP A 102 7.43 -1.95 -3.81
CA ASP A 102 6.85 -2.79 -4.86
C ASP A 102 6.26 -1.87 -5.96
N PHE A 103 7.14 -1.21 -6.72
CA PHE A 103 6.77 -0.12 -7.61
C PHE A 103 5.91 -0.60 -8.78
N PHE A 104 6.16 -1.81 -9.29
CA PHE A 104 5.31 -2.43 -10.30
C PHE A 104 3.87 -2.56 -9.80
N TYR A 105 3.69 -3.03 -8.56
CA TYR A 105 2.38 -3.16 -7.91
C TYR A 105 1.60 -1.84 -7.93
N LEU A 106 2.22 -0.75 -7.47
CA LEU A 106 1.54 0.56 -7.44
C LEU A 106 1.28 1.10 -8.84
N TYR A 107 2.25 1.00 -9.75
CA TYR A 107 2.15 1.58 -11.08
C TYR A 107 1.09 0.90 -11.95
N TYR A 108 0.85 -0.40 -11.75
CA TYR A 108 -0.14 -1.16 -12.52
C TYR A 108 -1.43 -1.47 -11.75
N ILE A 109 -1.69 -0.77 -10.65
CA ILE A 109 -2.91 -0.95 -9.87
C ILE A 109 -4.19 -0.67 -10.67
N ASP A 110 -4.11 0.14 -11.72
CA ASP A 110 -5.23 0.39 -12.65
C ASP A 110 -5.64 -0.86 -13.46
N LYS A 111 -4.70 -1.77 -13.70
CA LYS A 111 -4.93 -2.95 -14.55
C LYS A 111 -5.16 -4.22 -13.76
N TYR A 112 -4.53 -4.34 -12.59
CA TYR A 112 -4.45 -5.61 -11.86
C TYR A 112 -4.90 -5.46 -10.42
N ASP A 113 -5.62 -6.48 -9.94
CA ASP A 113 -5.82 -6.74 -8.52
C ASP A 113 -4.79 -7.74 -8.05
N PHE A 114 -3.74 -7.26 -7.40
CA PHE A 114 -2.69 -8.11 -6.88
C PHE A 114 -3.09 -8.76 -5.56
N PHE A 115 -2.80 -10.05 -5.40
CA PHE A 115 -3.01 -10.77 -4.15
C PHE A 115 -1.76 -10.82 -3.27
N SER A 116 -0.64 -10.30 -3.78
CA SER A 116 0.60 -10.13 -3.03
C SER A 116 1.36 -8.90 -3.53
N LYS A 117 2.12 -8.26 -2.63
CA LYS A 117 2.91 -7.08 -2.99
C LYS A 117 4.11 -7.37 -3.90
N ASN A 118 4.57 -8.62 -3.97
CA ASN A 118 5.60 -9.04 -4.94
C ASN A 118 5.06 -9.24 -6.37
N SER A 119 3.81 -8.89 -6.61
CA SER A 119 3.17 -8.80 -7.93
C SER A 119 3.21 -10.07 -8.78
N LEU A 120 3.42 -11.24 -8.18
CA LEU A 120 3.55 -12.49 -8.93
C LEU A 120 2.23 -12.97 -9.55
N TRP A 121 1.11 -12.76 -8.88
CA TRP A 121 -0.22 -13.18 -9.33
C TRP A 121 -1.27 -12.13 -9.03
N ALA A 122 -2.20 -12.00 -9.97
CA ALA A 122 -3.25 -11.01 -9.90
C ALA A 122 -4.48 -11.44 -10.71
N VAL A 123 -5.58 -10.75 -10.50
CA VAL A 123 -6.69 -10.71 -11.47
C VAL A 123 -6.50 -9.51 -12.38
N GLU A 124 -6.54 -9.74 -13.69
CA GLU A 124 -6.62 -8.65 -14.65
C GLU A 124 -8.04 -8.09 -14.68
N ARG A 125 -8.19 -6.80 -14.42
CA ARG A 125 -9.51 -6.15 -14.28
C ARG A 125 -10.34 -6.19 -15.56
N ALA A 126 -9.67 -6.05 -16.72
CA ALA A 126 -10.35 -5.99 -18.01
C ALA A 126 -11.00 -7.33 -18.42
N THR A 127 -10.41 -8.44 -18.01
CA THR A 127 -10.85 -9.79 -18.37
C THR A 127 -11.51 -10.53 -17.20
N ASP A 128 -11.38 -10.02 -15.99
CA ASP A 128 -11.82 -10.65 -14.74
C ASP A 128 -11.28 -12.09 -14.58
N THR A 129 -9.99 -12.28 -14.93
CA THR A 129 -9.30 -13.57 -14.90
C THR A 129 -7.98 -13.49 -14.16
N VAL A 130 -7.60 -14.60 -13.53
CA VAL A 130 -6.26 -14.73 -12.90
C VAL A 130 -5.20 -14.78 -14.00
N VAL A 131 -4.12 -14.03 -13.82
CA VAL A 131 -3.03 -13.93 -14.80
C VAL A 131 -1.67 -14.25 -14.19
N ASN A 132 -0.80 -14.81 -15.02
CA ASN A 132 0.64 -14.89 -14.77
C ASN A 132 1.25 -13.51 -15.10
N VAL A 133 1.49 -12.72 -14.08
CA VAL A 133 1.95 -11.33 -14.22
C VAL A 133 3.29 -11.26 -14.95
N VAL A 134 4.22 -12.17 -14.63
CA VAL A 134 5.58 -12.18 -15.21
C VAL A 134 5.57 -12.39 -16.73
N GLN A 135 4.54 -13.04 -17.27
CA GLN A 135 4.35 -13.24 -18.71
C GLN A 135 3.56 -12.13 -19.41
N THR A 136 3.14 -11.09 -18.69
CA THR A 136 2.45 -9.96 -19.34
C THR A 136 3.42 -9.05 -20.05
N SER A 137 2.94 -8.38 -21.11
CA SER A 137 3.70 -7.32 -21.78
C SER A 137 3.98 -6.15 -20.85
N ASP A 138 3.04 -5.84 -19.93
CA ASP A 138 3.20 -4.76 -18.96
C ASP A 138 4.40 -5.00 -18.05
N TYR A 139 4.58 -6.23 -17.55
CA TYR A 139 5.75 -6.58 -16.74
C TYR A 139 7.05 -6.47 -17.53
N ALA A 140 7.06 -7.02 -18.75
CA ALA A 140 8.25 -6.96 -19.61
C ALA A 140 8.63 -5.50 -19.96
N ASP A 141 7.67 -4.66 -20.29
CA ASP A 141 7.91 -3.25 -20.63
C ASP A 141 8.40 -2.46 -19.42
N PHE A 142 7.81 -2.70 -18.23
CA PHE A 142 8.24 -2.07 -17.00
C PHE A 142 9.69 -2.41 -16.64
N VAL A 143 10.03 -3.69 -16.58
CA VAL A 143 11.39 -4.09 -16.16
C VAL A 143 12.45 -3.70 -17.19
N LYS A 144 12.12 -3.65 -18.48
CA LYS A 144 13.00 -3.09 -19.52
C LYS A 144 13.28 -1.61 -19.29
N MET A 145 12.24 -0.84 -18.99
CA MET A 145 12.39 0.58 -18.64
C MET A 145 13.25 0.77 -17.39
N MET A 146 12.99 0.00 -16.32
CA MET A 146 13.75 0.10 -15.08
C MET A 146 15.23 -0.30 -15.29
N CYS A 147 15.50 -1.38 -16.03
CA CYS A 147 16.87 -1.81 -16.34
C CYS A 147 17.61 -0.79 -17.23
N LYS A 148 16.91 -0.18 -18.20
CA LYS A 148 17.45 0.96 -18.95
C LYS A 148 17.82 2.12 -18.00
N TRP A 149 16.96 2.46 -17.06
CA TRP A 149 17.21 3.54 -16.11
C TRP A 149 18.31 3.21 -15.11
N GLY A 150 18.41 1.95 -14.69
CA GLY A 150 19.55 1.45 -13.91
C GLY A 150 20.88 1.64 -14.66
N ALA A 151 20.94 1.20 -15.92
CA ALA A 151 22.13 1.35 -16.78
C ALA A 151 22.49 2.83 -17.03
N LEU A 152 21.49 3.71 -17.10
CA LEU A 152 21.70 5.15 -17.21
C LEU A 152 22.10 5.80 -15.86
N GLY A 153 22.05 5.06 -14.76
CA GLY A 153 22.35 5.54 -13.41
C GLY A 153 21.29 6.48 -12.85
N TYR A 154 20.03 6.30 -13.25
CA TYR A 154 18.88 7.00 -12.67
C TYR A 154 18.37 6.31 -11.41
N ILE A 155 18.65 5.02 -11.26
CA ILE A 155 18.38 4.21 -10.07
C ILE A 155 19.72 3.89 -9.42
N ASN A 156 19.84 4.10 -8.12
CA ASN A 156 21.07 3.84 -7.39
C ASN A 156 21.21 2.35 -7.05
N ASP A 157 22.44 1.82 -7.07
CA ASP A 157 22.71 0.40 -6.74
C ASP A 157 22.25 0.02 -5.31
N GLU A 158 22.12 0.98 -4.41
CA GLU A 158 21.58 0.74 -3.07
C GLU A 158 20.11 0.30 -3.10
N GLU A 159 19.33 0.76 -4.10
CA GLU A 159 17.95 0.30 -4.33
C GLU A 159 17.95 -1.20 -4.68
N VAL A 160 18.80 -1.60 -5.63
CA VAL A 160 18.95 -2.99 -6.08
C VAL A 160 19.38 -3.91 -4.93
N THR A 161 20.30 -3.45 -4.08
CA THR A 161 20.88 -4.24 -2.98
C THR A 161 20.09 -4.16 -1.68
N LYS A 162 18.96 -3.45 -1.65
CA LYS A 162 18.15 -3.19 -0.44
C LYS A 162 18.95 -2.51 0.68
N SER A 163 19.93 -1.70 0.31
CA SER A 163 20.81 -0.99 1.26
C SER A 163 20.54 0.52 1.33
N THR A 164 19.51 1.01 0.63
CA THR A 164 19.08 2.41 0.69
C THR A 164 18.76 2.77 2.15
N PRO A 165 19.37 3.83 2.70
CA PRO A 165 19.06 4.26 4.06
C PRO A 165 17.58 4.59 4.22
N ALA A 166 16.95 4.14 5.31
CA ALA A 166 15.53 4.39 5.58
C ALA A 166 15.17 5.91 5.60
N ASN A 167 16.16 6.77 5.90
CA ASN A 167 15.98 8.21 5.89
C ASN A 167 16.43 8.88 4.58
N ALA A 168 16.69 8.14 3.51
CA ALA A 168 17.09 8.72 2.21
C ALA A 168 16.08 9.76 1.73
N ILE A 169 14.79 9.49 1.88
CA ILE A 169 13.68 10.38 1.53
C ILE A 169 13.69 11.70 2.32
N MET A 170 14.26 11.70 3.53
CA MET A 170 14.39 12.89 4.37
C MET A 170 15.57 13.80 3.96
N THR A 171 16.41 13.33 3.04
CA THR A 171 17.51 14.10 2.48
C THR A 171 17.04 14.98 1.32
N GLN A 172 17.92 15.83 0.79
CA GLN A 172 17.66 16.60 -0.44
C GLN A 172 18.32 15.97 -1.67
N ASP A 173 18.76 14.71 -1.58
CA ASP A 173 19.61 14.06 -2.57
C ASP A 173 18.84 13.09 -3.46
N TRP A 174 17.57 13.42 -3.75
CA TRP A 174 16.69 12.66 -4.63
C TRP A 174 15.87 13.56 -5.56
N GLY A 175 15.47 13.00 -6.71
CA GLY A 175 14.68 13.68 -7.74
C GLY A 175 13.21 13.31 -7.69
N PHE A 176 12.87 12.09 -8.04
CA PHE A 176 11.51 11.57 -7.98
C PHE A 176 11.43 10.42 -6.99
N ALA A 177 10.28 10.29 -6.32
CA ALA A 177 9.97 9.13 -5.50
C ALA A 177 8.58 8.60 -5.86
N ALA A 178 8.42 7.27 -5.81
CA ALA A 178 7.10 6.65 -5.90
C ALA A 178 6.36 6.85 -4.57
N TRP A 179 5.05 7.06 -4.65
CA TRP A 179 4.19 7.29 -3.50
C TRP A 179 2.82 6.63 -3.71
N ALA A 180 2.27 6.07 -2.65
CA ALA A 180 0.88 5.67 -2.67
C ALA A 180 -0.02 6.91 -2.53
N ASP A 181 -1.02 7.04 -3.41
CA ASP A 181 -1.95 8.18 -3.35
C ASP A 181 -2.68 8.21 -2.00
N VAL A 182 -2.78 9.40 -1.44
CA VAL A 182 -3.43 9.66 -0.15
C VAL A 182 -4.39 10.84 -0.28
N PRO A 183 -5.42 10.91 0.59
CA PRO A 183 -6.43 11.97 0.53
C PRO A 183 -5.87 13.38 0.72
N ASP A 184 -4.73 13.50 1.38
CA ASP A 184 -4.10 14.77 1.73
C ASP A 184 -2.62 14.79 1.37
N ASN A 185 -2.30 15.53 0.31
CA ASN A 185 -0.93 15.68 -0.19
C ASN A 185 -0.01 16.53 0.71
N SER A 186 -0.52 17.20 1.73
CA SER A 186 0.32 17.90 2.73
C SER A 186 1.20 16.91 3.49
N ALA A 187 0.77 15.65 3.60
CA ALA A 187 1.55 14.58 4.20
C ALA A 187 2.90 14.37 3.48
N ALA A 188 2.97 14.54 2.16
CA ALA A 188 4.23 14.42 1.42
C ALA A 188 5.24 15.48 1.86
N THR A 189 4.83 16.74 1.98
CA THR A 189 5.70 17.83 2.44
C THR A 189 6.18 17.61 3.87
N SER A 190 5.29 17.18 4.77
CA SER A 190 5.64 16.89 6.16
C SER A 190 6.62 15.71 6.26
N THR A 191 6.34 14.62 5.55
CA THR A 191 7.19 13.41 5.57
C THR A 191 8.58 13.68 5.00
N TYR A 192 8.67 14.46 3.92
CA TYR A 192 9.94 14.66 3.20
C TYR A 192 10.75 15.87 3.67
N ALA A 193 10.25 16.61 4.66
CA ALA A 193 10.88 17.79 5.23
C ALA A 193 11.26 18.85 4.17
N GLN A 194 10.53 18.90 3.05
CA GLN A 194 10.68 19.89 1.99
C GLN A 194 9.39 20.02 1.19
N GLU A 195 9.19 21.15 0.56
CA GLU A 195 8.04 21.36 -0.33
C GLU A 195 8.13 20.44 -1.55
N CYS A 196 7.07 19.69 -1.80
CA CYS A 196 6.97 18.72 -2.88
C CYS A 196 5.70 18.94 -3.69
N ALA A 197 5.77 18.69 -4.99
CA ALA A 197 4.60 18.45 -5.81
C ALA A 197 4.30 16.96 -5.86
N VAL A 198 3.00 16.63 -5.87
CA VAL A 198 2.49 15.27 -6.01
C VAL A 198 1.80 15.16 -7.37
N ILE A 199 2.15 14.14 -8.14
CA ILE A 199 1.71 13.95 -9.51
C ILE A 199 0.98 12.60 -9.59
N PRO A 200 -0.36 12.59 -9.65
CA PRO A 200 -1.13 11.37 -9.82
C PRO A 200 -0.80 10.69 -11.17
N ILE A 201 -0.46 9.41 -11.11
CA ILE A 201 -0.13 8.59 -12.28
C ILE A 201 -1.25 7.61 -12.60
N THR A 202 -1.88 7.02 -11.56
CA THR A 202 -2.99 6.08 -11.72
C THR A 202 -4.26 6.63 -11.09
N GLN A 203 -5.38 5.96 -11.37
CA GLN A 203 -6.59 6.13 -10.56
C GLN A 203 -6.46 5.37 -9.26
N THR A 204 -7.30 5.70 -8.30
CA THR A 204 -7.38 5.00 -7.02
C THR A 204 -8.37 3.85 -7.07
N TRP A 205 -7.98 2.74 -6.45
CA TRP A 205 -8.75 1.49 -6.41
C TRP A 205 -8.86 0.96 -4.99
N SER A 206 -10.09 0.71 -4.55
CA SER A 206 -10.35 -0.04 -3.34
C SER A 206 -10.36 -1.53 -3.65
N HIS A 207 -9.57 -2.28 -2.90
CA HIS A 207 -9.44 -3.72 -3.05
C HIS A 207 -9.28 -4.38 -1.67
N SER A 208 -9.36 -5.70 -1.63
CA SER A 208 -9.37 -6.46 -0.36
C SER A 208 -8.17 -6.16 0.55
N ASN A 209 -6.99 -5.92 -0.03
CA ASN A 209 -5.78 -5.67 0.75
C ASN A 209 -5.72 -4.24 1.32
N SER A 210 -6.22 -3.23 0.59
CA SER A 210 -6.21 -1.84 1.06
C SER A 210 -7.07 -1.67 2.32
N THR A 211 -8.19 -2.38 2.41
CA THR A 211 -9.12 -2.31 3.56
C THR A 211 -8.53 -2.91 4.84
N LEU A 212 -7.72 -3.97 4.74
CA LEU A 212 -7.11 -4.67 5.89
C LEU A 212 -5.60 -4.39 6.04
N GLY A 213 -5.10 -3.31 5.46
CA GLY A 213 -3.70 -2.88 5.61
C GLY A 213 -3.32 -2.65 7.07
N SER A 214 -4.22 -2.10 7.87
CA SER A 214 -4.14 -2.00 9.33
C SER A 214 -5.48 -2.43 9.93
N CYS A 215 -5.46 -3.30 10.93
CA CYS A 215 -6.68 -3.81 11.56
C CYS A 215 -6.43 -4.37 12.96
N TYR A 216 -7.50 -4.45 13.74
CA TYR A 216 -7.53 -5.20 15.00
C TYR A 216 -8.18 -6.57 14.79
N ALA A 217 -7.86 -7.50 15.67
CA ALA A 217 -8.55 -8.79 15.79
C ALA A 217 -8.65 -9.20 17.26
N ILE A 218 -9.70 -9.95 17.57
CA ILE A 218 -9.89 -10.54 18.89
C ILE A 218 -9.43 -11.99 18.80
N THR A 219 -8.61 -12.44 19.75
CA THR A 219 -8.11 -13.83 19.76
C THR A 219 -9.24 -14.83 19.96
N SER A 220 -9.18 -15.98 19.26
CA SER A 220 -10.16 -17.06 19.37
C SER A 220 -10.29 -17.66 20.77
N ASN A 221 -9.29 -17.45 21.65
CA ASN A 221 -9.32 -17.88 23.04
C ASN A 221 -10.14 -16.97 23.96
N SER A 222 -10.67 -15.85 23.47
CA SER A 222 -11.48 -14.93 24.26
C SER A 222 -12.87 -15.52 24.54
N THR A 223 -13.44 -15.17 25.69
CA THR A 223 -14.86 -15.40 25.95
C THR A 223 -15.71 -14.37 25.20
N GLU A 224 -16.99 -14.67 25.02
CA GLU A 224 -17.94 -13.72 24.41
C GLU A 224 -18.00 -12.39 25.17
N GLU A 225 -17.95 -12.42 26.50
CA GLU A 225 -17.92 -11.22 27.34
C GLU A 225 -16.67 -10.38 27.07
N GLN A 226 -15.49 -11.02 26.96
CA GLN A 226 -14.25 -10.33 26.60
C GLN A 226 -14.33 -9.75 25.18
N ALA A 227 -14.89 -10.50 24.23
CA ALA A 227 -15.06 -10.02 22.85
C ALA A 227 -15.95 -8.78 22.81
N LYS A 228 -17.08 -8.77 23.51
CA LYS A 228 -17.96 -7.60 23.65
C LYS A 228 -17.23 -6.41 24.25
N ALA A 229 -16.48 -6.62 25.33
CA ALA A 229 -15.70 -5.54 25.96
C ALA A 229 -14.63 -4.94 25.02
N CYS A 230 -13.99 -5.75 24.20
CA CYS A 230 -13.06 -5.28 23.17
C CYS A 230 -13.78 -4.45 22.10
N ILE A 231 -14.95 -4.90 21.63
CA ILE A 231 -15.77 -4.17 20.64
C ILE A 231 -16.24 -2.84 21.22
N ASP A 232 -16.68 -2.80 22.46
CA ASP A 232 -17.10 -1.58 23.12
C ASP A 232 -15.94 -0.59 23.28
N PHE A 233 -14.75 -1.08 23.68
CA PHE A 233 -13.54 -0.26 23.78
C PHE A 233 -13.13 0.32 22.45
N LEU A 234 -13.09 -0.49 21.37
CA LEU A 234 -12.78 -0.02 20.05
C LEU A 234 -13.84 0.93 19.50
N GLY A 235 -15.12 0.71 19.85
CA GLY A 235 -16.20 1.66 19.56
C GLY A 235 -15.94 3.05 20.14
N LEU A 236 -15.46 3.13 21.37
CA LEU A 236 -15.05 4.39 21.99
C LEU A 236 -13.80 4.96 21.29
N LEU A 237 -12.80 4.12 21.04
CA LEU A 237 -11.55 4.55 20.37
C LEU A 237 -11.81 5.15 18.98
N TYR A 238 -12.86 4.72 18.28
CA TYR A 238 -13.23 5.20 16.93
C TYR A 238 -14.22 6.38 16.94
N THR A 239 -14.74 6.80 18.12
CA THR A 239 -15.79 7.82 18.19
C THR A 239 -15.60 8.87 19.28
N ASP A 240 -14.74 8.62 20.27
CA ASP A 240 -14.42 9.58 21.34
C ASP A 240 -13.04 10.20 21.08
N THR A 241 -13.03 11.46 20.66
CA THR A 241 -11.82 12.20 20.31
C THR A 241 -10.82 12.27 21.48
N THR A 242 -11.29 12.39 22.71
CA THR A 242 -10.40 12.45 23.88
C THR A 242 -9.62 11.14 24.05
N LEU A 243 -10.31 10.00 23.91
CA LEU A 243 -9.67 8.70 23.98
C LEU A 243 -8.77 8.42 22.78
N ALA A 244 -9.22 8.80 21.57
CA ALA A 244 -8.46 8.68 20.33
C ALA A 244 -7.16 9.49 20.39
N ASP A 245 -7.21 10.74 20.85
CA ASP A 245 -6.03 11.58 21.01
C ASP A 245 -5.08 11.05 22.08
N LEU A 246 -5.61 10.62 23.23
CA LEU A 246 -4.79 10.02 24.28
C LEU A 246 -4.05 8.76 23.78
N PHE A 247 -4.75 7.92 23.01
CA PHE A 247 -4.17 6.69 22.47
C PHE A 247 -3.16 6.95 21.34
N THR A 248 -3.41 7.97 20.53
CA THR A 248 -2.59 8.29 19.35
C THR A 248 -1.42 9.19 19.69
N TYR A 249 -1.66 10.25 20.46
CA TYR A 249 -0.70 11.34 20.68
C TYR A 249 -0.17 11.41 22.12
N GLY A 250 -0.74 10.62 23.06
CA GLY A 250 -0.32 10.61 24.45
C GLY A 250 -0.99 11.68 25.31
N ILE A 251 -0.24 12.28 26.23
CA ILE A 251 -0.75 13.17 27.29
C ILE A 251 -0.46 14.65 26.91
N GLU A 252 -1.52 15.47 26.89
CA GLU A 252 -1.38 16.91 26.70
C GLU A 252 -0.44 17.52 27.77
N GLY A 253 0.40 18.43 27.34
CA GLY A 253 1.42 19.06 28.18
C GLY A 253 2.67 18.21 28.38
N THR A 254 2.63 16.89 28.17
CA THR A 254 3.76 15.97 28.26
C THR A 254 4.27 15.58 26.86
N ASP A 255 3.42 14.95 26.06
CA ASP A 255 3.79 14.40 24.75
C ASP A 255 3.44 15.36 23.60
N TYR A 256 2.42 16.20 23.79
CA TYR A 256 2.03 17.25 22.87
C TYR A 256 1.52 18.50 23.58
N ASP A 257 1.46 19.62 22.87
CA ASP A 257 0.72 20.83 23.27
C ASP A 257 -0.45 21.09 22.32
N LEU A 258 -1.45 21.80 22.78
CA LEU A 258 -2.49 22.36 21.90
C LEU A 258 -2.08 23.76 21.46
N VAL A 259 -1.97 23.97 20.13
CA VAL A 259 -1.73 25.27 19.50
C VAL A 259 -2.94 25.56 18.61
N ASP A 260 -3.67 26.62 18.95
CA ASP A 260 -4.91 26.99 18.26
C ASP A 260 -5.94 25.85 18.15
N GLY A 261 -5.96 24.97 19.16
CA GLY A 261 -6.86 23.80 19.21
C GLY A 261 -6.39 22.60 18.38
N ARG A 262 -5.15 22.63 17.89
CA ARG A 262 -4.55 21.52 17.12
C ARG A 262 -3.42 20.89 17.90
N ILE A 263 -3.20 19.61 17.66
CA ILE A 263 -2.10 18.82 18.23
C ILE A 263 -0.76 19.31 17.67
N SER A 264 0.15 19.68 18.55
CA SER A 264 1.55 19.99 18.24
C SER A 264 2.45 19.00 18.99
N PRO A 265 2.96 17.93 18.35
CA PRO A 265 3.81 16.94 19.00
C PRO A 265 5.10 17.55 19.56
N LYS A 266 5.55 17.09 20.74
CA LYS A 266 6.78 17.59 21.41
C LYS A 266 8.04 16.81 21.10
N GLY A 267 8.00 15.91 20.14
CA GLY A 267 9.10 15.04 19.74
C GLY A 267 8.70 13.58 19.72
N ASP A 268 9.69 12.69 19.78
CA ASP A 268 9.51 11.26 19.50
C ASP A 268 9.25 10.39 20.74
N LEU A 269 8.79 10.97 21.85
CA LEU A 269 8.63 10.21 23.12
C LEU A 269 7.44 9.28 23.09
N TYR A 270 6.29 9.73 22.63
CA TYR A 270 5.09 8.94 22.39
C TYR A 270 4.32 9.55 21.21
N SER A 271 4.14 8.76 20.17
CA SER A 271 3.35 9.16 19.02
C SER A 271 3.02 7.92 18.18
N HIS A 272 1.77 7.78 17.81
CA HIS A 272 1.30 6.86 16.82
C HIS A 272 0.62 7.64 15.69
N SER A 273 0.59 7.06 14.50
CA SER A 273 -0.20 7.62 13.42
C SER A 273 -1.66 7.19 13.57
N PRO A 274 -2.66 8.06 13.30
CA PRO A 274 -4.07 7.67 13.34
C PRO A 274 -4.38 6.44 12.47
N TRP A 275 -3.73 6.33 11.31
CA TRP A 275 -3.89 5.21 10.37
C TRP A 275 -3.38 3.85 10.89
N GLU A 276 -2.64 3.83 12.02
CA GLU A 276 -2.17 2.62 12.68
C GLU A 276 -3.04 2.23 13.88
N SER A 277 -3.73 3.20 14.49
CA SER A 277 -4.21 3.04 15.86
C SER A 277 -5.70 3.25 16.04
N THR A 278 -6.34 4.07 15.22
CA THR A 278 -7.74 4.44 15.40
C THR A 278 -8.39 4.82 14.06
N SER A 279 -9.53 5.48 14.10
CA SER A 279 -10.13 6.11 12.91
C SER A 279 -9.50 7.47 12.66
N VAL A 280 -9.16 7.79 11.41
CA VAL A 280 -8.70 9.14 11.02
C VAL A 280 -9.75 10.22 11.26
N GLU A 281 -11.01 9.81 11.43
CA GLU A 281 -12.12 10.73 11.76
C GLU A 281 -12.24 11.00 13.25
N ALA A 282 -11.62 10.18 14.12
CA ALA A 282 -11.78 10.27 15.57
C ALA A 282 -10.77 11.21 16.23
N THR A 283 -9.60 11.43 15.63
CA THR A 283 -8.54 12.25 16.22
C THR A 283 -8.68 13.72 15.93
N SER A 284 -8.16 14.56 16.83
CA SER A 284 -7.94 15.97 16.59
C SER A 284 -6.95 16.19 15.45
N LEU A 285 -7.05 17.34 14.79
CA LEU A 285 -6.10 17.73 13.75
C LEU A 285 -4.73 18.05 14.37
N ILE A 286 -3.66 17.66 13.68
CA ILE A 286 -2.32 18.17 13.95
C ILE A 286 -2.12 19.54 13.25
N ILE A 287 -1.10 20.28 13.66
CA ILE A 287 -0.90 21.69 13.24
C ILE A 287 -0.83 21.89 11.72
N ASP A 288 -0.31 20.90 10.98
CA ASP A 288 -0.11 20.99 9.54
C ASP A 288 -1.22 20.33 8.71
N GLU A 289 -2.25 19.74 9.36
CA GLU A 289 -3.36 19.13 8.65
C GLU A 289 -4.43 20.14 8.22
N PRO A 290 -5.10 19.91 7.08
CA PRO A 290 -6.18 20.77 6.61
C PRO A 290 -7.44 20.65 7.46
N GLU A 291 -8.20 21.77 7.60
CA GLU A 291 -9.46 21.80 8.36
C GLU A 291 -10.50 20.78 7.87
N ASN A 292 -10.48 20.44 6.59
CA ASN A 292 -11.41 19.53 5.95
C ASN A 292 -10.86 18.09 5.81
N LYS A 293 -9.87 17.68 6.62
CA LYS A 293 -9.24 16.34 6.57
C LYS A 293 -10.26 15.22 6.46
N VAL A 294 -11.25 15.19 7.36
CA VAL A 294 -12.28 14.13 7.37
C VAL A 294 -13.03 14.08 6.04
N GLN A 295 -13.37 15.25 5.47
CA GLN A 295 -14.07 15.29 4.18
C GLN A 295 -13.17 14.83 3.04
N LEU A 296 -11.87 15.14 3.07
CA LEU A 296 -10.92 14.66 2.07
C LEU A 296 -10.85 13.12 2.06
N TYR A 297 -10.81 12.47 3.24
CA TYR A 297 -10.81 11.01 3.34
C TYR A 297 -12.12 10.38 2.82
N LYS A 298 -13.27 10.98 3.17
CA LYS A 298 -14.57 10.54 2.64
C LYS A 298 -14.64 10.67 1.12
N ASP A 299 -14.29 11.83 0.61
CA ASP A 299 -14.28 12.09 -0.82
C ASP A 299 -13.37 11.14 -1.58
N PHE A 300 -12.18 10.85 -1.03
CA PHE A 300 -11.22 9.92 -1.60
C PHE A 300 -11.78 8.51 -1.69
N ASN A 301 -12.33 8.00 -0.58
CA ASN A 301 -12.91 6.67 -0.53
C ASN A 301 -14.15 6.53 -1.45
N GLU A 302 -15.01 7.55 -1.50
CA GLU A 302 -16.21 7.56 -2.35
C GLU A 302 -15.91 7.68 -3.84
N LYS A 303 -14.84 8.39 -4.22
CA LYS A 303 -14.44 8.58 -5.63
C LYS A 303 -13.60 7.44 -6.17
N SER A 304 -13.02 6.64 -5.31
CA SER A 304 -12.17 5.52 -5.71
C SER A 304 -12.96 4.42 -6.41
N ASN A 305 -12.34 3.81 -7.39
CA ASN A 305 -12.93 2.68 -8.10
C ASN A 305 -12.97 1.45 -7.19
N SER A 306 -13.96 0.59 -7.39
CA SER A 306 -14.03 -0.70 -6.68
C SER A 306 -13.47 -1.81 -7.56
N SER A 307 -12.65 -2.66 -6.95
CA SER A 307 -12.11 -3.84 -7.61
C SER A 307 -13.20 -4.90 -7.86
N CYS A 308 -13.13 -5.61 -8.99
CA CYS A 308 -13.96 -6.79 -9.25
C CYS A 308 -13.64 -7.94 -8.27
N ALA A 309 -12.42 -8.00 -7.75
CA ALA A 309 -11.99 -8.99 -6.76
C ALA A 309 -12.15 -8.53 -5.30
N SER A 310 -12.83 -7.39 -5.07
CA SER A 310 -13.05 -6.90 -3.71
C SER A 310 -13.85 -7.90 -2.87
N GLY A 311 -13.29 -8.27 -1.72
CA GLY A 311 -13.82 -9.31 -0.82
C GLY A 311 -13.35 -10.74 -1.14
N PHE A 312 -12.65 -10.96 -2.26
CA PHE A 312 -11.97 -12.24 -2.48
C PHE A 312 -10.79 -12.41 -1.53
N ARG A 313 -10.64 -13.59 -0.96
CA ARG A 313 -9.53 -13.97 -0.07
C ARG A 313 -8.92 -15.27 -0.54
N PHE A 314 -7.67 -15.23 -0.93
CA PHE A 314 -6.94 -16.42 -1.36
C PHE A 314 -6.50 -17.24 -0.15
N ASN A 315 -7.05 -18.45 0.01
CA ASN A 315 -6.60 -19.42 1.00
C ASN A 315 -5.33 -20.14 0.48
N GLN A 316 -4.20 -19.84 1.08
CA GLN A 316 -2.88 -20.29 0.64
C GLN A 316 -2.50 -21.69 1.16
N SER A 317 -3.29 -22.31 2.02
CA SER A 317 -2.92 -23.53 2.79
C SER A 317 -2.49 -24.71 1.91
N SER A 318 -3.08 -24.87 0.73
CA SER A 318 -2.76 -25.97 -0.20
C SER A 318 -1.45 -25.78 -0.96
N VAL A 319 -0.94 -24.54 -1.05
CA VAL A 319 0.22 -24.15 -1.88
C VAL A 319 1.26 -23.33 -1.11
N GLU A 320 1.24 -23.39 0.20
CA GLU A 320 2.11 -22.56 1.07
C GLU A 320 3.62 -22.78 0.79
N ALA A 321 4.01 -24.03 0.55
CA ALA A 321 5.40 -24.37 0.22
C ALA A 321 5.83 -23.79 -1.12
N GLN A 322 4.96 -23.83 -2.13
CA GLN A 322 5.20 -23.26 -3.45
C GLN A 322 5.29 -21.72 -3.38
N ILE A 323 4.41 -21.09 -2.59
CA ILE A 323 4.46 -19.63 -2.36
C ILE A 323 5.80 -19.24 -1.74
N ALA A 324 6.27 -19.96 -0.72
CA ALA A 324 7.57 -19.69 -0.10
C ALA A 324 8.73 -19.85 -1.10
N ALA A 325 8.69 -20.88 -1.95
CA ALA A 325 9.68 -21.10 -2.99
C ALA A 325 9.66 -20.00 -4.05
N CYS A 326 8.47 -19.61 -4.55
CA CYS A 326 8.32 -18.53 -5.53
C CYS A 326 8.77 -17.17 -4.96
N ASN A 327 8.54 -16.90 -3.68
CA ASN A 327 9.05 -15.68 -3.04
C ASN A 327 10.60 -15.62 -3.02
N ASN A 328 11.27 -16.75 -2.86
CA ASN A 328 12.73 -16.79 -2.98
C ASN A 328 13.18 -16.49 -4.41
N VAL A 329 12.53 -17.09 -5.41
CA VAL A 329 12.79 -16.80 -6.82
C VAL A 329 12.53 -15.33 -7.17
N TYR A 330 11.44 -14.75 -6.66
CA TYR A 330 11.18 -13.32 -6.81
C TYR A 330 12.32 -12.46 -6.25
N ASN A 331 12.82 -12.76 -5.05
CA ASN A 331 13.94 -12.01 -4.47
C ASN A 331 15.23 -12.12 -5.31
N GLU A 332 15.43 -13.23 -6.00
CA GLU A 332 16.60 -13.45 -6.86
C GLU A 332 16.49 -12.74 -8.20
N TYR A 333 15.33 -12.79 -8.85
CA TYR A 333 15.09 -12.25 -10.20
C TYR A 333 14.20 -11.02 -10.23
N GLY A 334 12.96 -11.18 -9.73
CA GLY A 334 11.90 -10.19 -9.90
C GLY A 334 12.25 -8.85 -9.25
N TYR A 335 12.65 -8.89 -8.00
CA TYR A 335 13.07 -7.67 -7.29
C TYR A 335 14.22 -6.95 -8.01
N VAL A 336 15.23 -7.71 -8.43
CA VAL A 336 16.40 -7.13 -9.12
C VAL A 336 16.00 -6.52 -10.47
N LEU A 337 15.11 -7.17 -11.22
CA LEU A 337 14.55 -6.65 -12.47
C LEU A 337 13.78 -5.35 -12.22
N GLU A 338 12.91 -5.33 -11.23
CA GLU A 338 12.05 -4.18 -10.88
C GLU A 338 12.84 -2.99 -10.35
N GLN A 339 14.03 -3.22 -9.79
CA GLN A 339 14.95 -2.17 -9.36
C GLN A 339 16.04 -1.85 -10.40
N GLY A 340 15.94 -2.39 -11.62
CA GLY A 340 16.84 -2.02 -12.71
C GLY A 340 18.26 -2.61 -12.61
N GLY A 341 18.42 -3.72 -11.89
CA GLY A 341 19.73 -4.33 -11.58
C GLY A 341 20.33 -5.19 -12.66
N TYR A 342 19.66 -5.41 -13.81
CA TYR A 342 20.19 -6.16 -14.95
C TYR A 342 20.57 -5.23 -16.10
N ASN A 343 21.47 -5.70 -17.00
CA ASN A 343 21.71 -4.99 -18.24
C ASN A 343 20.48 -5.08 -19.15
N GLU A 344 20.16 -4.00 -19.85
CA GLU A 344 19.01 -3.94 -20.75
C GLU A 344 19.04 -5.06 -21.81
N SER A 345 20.24 -5.40 -22.32
CA SER A 345 20.45 -6.48 -23.32
C SER A 345 20.08 -7.87 -22.80
N ASP A 346 20.11 -8.09 -21.49
CA ASP A 346 19.97 -9.39 -20.88
C ASP A 346 18.53 -9.62 -20.35
N VAL A 347 17.69 -8.58 -20.33
CA VAL A 347 16.34 -8.62 -19.72
C VAL A 347 15.46 -9.69 -20.35
N ASP A 348 15.45 -9.83 -21.67
CA ASP A 348 14.59 -10.82 -22.34
C ASP A 348 14.98 -12.27 -21.93
N GLN A 349 16.27 -12.56 -21.84
CA GLN A 349 16.73 -13.87 -21.37
C GLN A 349 16.47 -14.05 -19.88
N THR A 350 16.70 -13.02 -19.08
CA THR A 350 16.44 -13.03 -17.63
C THR A 350 14.95 -13.29 -17.33
N LEU A 351 14.02 -12.73 -18.11
CA LEU A 351 12.60 -13.02 -17.98
C LEU A 351 12.25 -14.48 -18.27
N VAL A 352 12.92 -15.09 -19.27
CA VAL A 352 12.77 -16.53 -19.56
C VAL A 352 13.29 -17.36 -18.40
N ASP A 353 14.47 -17.05 -17.89
CA ASP A 353 15.09 -17.76 -16.77
C ASP A 353 14.26 -17.61 -15.49
N TYR A 354 13.74 -16.40 -15.24
CA TYR A 354 12.85 -16.11 -14.12
C TYR A 354 11.56 -16.95 -14.19
N GLN A 355 10.89 -16.98 -15.35
CA GLN A 355 9.69 -17.80 -15.52
C GLN A 355 9.98 -19.30 -15.31
N ASN A 356 11.09 -19.81 -15.86
CA ASN A 356 11.48 -21.20 -15.67
C ASN A 356 11.72 -21.51 -14.18
N ALA A 357 12.41 -20.63 -13.46
CA ALA A 357 12.66 -20.81 -12.03
C ALA A 357 11.36 -20.78 -11.20
N LEU A 358 10.40 -19.90 -11.57
CA LEU A 358 9.08 -19.88 -10.96
C LEU A 358 8.30 -21.18 -11.22
N ASP A 359 8.33 -21.68 -12.45
CA ASP A 359 7.65 -22.94 -12.80
C ASP A 359 8.24 -24.14 -12.03
N GLU A 360 9.57 -24.20 -11.88
CA GLU A 360 10.25 -25.20 -11.03
C GLU A 360 9.89 -25.06 -9.55
N ALA A 361 9.59 -23.84 -9.08
CA ALA A 361 9.13 -23.58 -7.72
C ALA A 361 7.65 -23.89 -7.48
N GLY A 362 6.90 -24.33 -8.51
CA GLY A 362 5.47 -24.69 -8.42
C GLY A 362 4.51 -23.53 -8.68
N TYR A 363 4.92 -22.54 -9.43
CA TYR A 363 4.11 -21.35 -9.70
C TYR A 363 2.77 -21.66 -10.39
N GLN A 364 2.74 -22.64 -11.29
CA GLN A 364 1.51 -23.05 -11.98
C GLN A 364 0.47 -23.67 -11.03
N ASP A 365 0.92 -24.33 -9.97
CA ASP A 365 0.03 -24.87 -8.94
C ASP A 365 -0.67 -23.72 -8.19
N ILE A 366 0.08 -22.65 -7.88
CA ILE A 366 -0.47 -21.45 -7.23
C ILE A 366 -1.52 -20.78 -8.13
N LEU A 367 -1.20 -20.55 -9.41
CA LEU A 367 -2.14 -19.92 -10.34
C LEU A 367 -3.43 -20.74 -10.51
N SER A 368 -3.30 -22.07 -10.59
CA SER A 368 -4.43 -22.99 -10.72
C SER A 368 -5.32 -22.96 -9.47
N GLU A 369 -4.71 -22.90 -8.29
CA GLU A 369 -5.43 -22.83 -7.02
C GLU A 369 -6.15 -21.48 -6.86
N ILE A 370 -5.48 -20.36 -7.17
CA ILE A 370 -6.11 -19.03 -7.16
C ILE A 370 -7.30 -19.00 -8.12
N GLN A 371 -7.11 -19.47 -9.36
CA GLN A 371 -8.18 -19.50 -10.36
C GLN A 371 -9.38 -20.31 -9.87
N SER A 372 -9.14 -21.50 -9.30
CA SER A 372 -10.19 -22.36 -8.76
C SER A 372 -10.99 -21.68 -7.64
N GLN A 373 -10.28 -21.08 -6.69
CA GLN A 373 -10.91 -20.37 -5.58
C GLN A 373 -11.65 -19.12 -6.04
N TYR A 374 -11.07 -18.36 -6.97
CA TYR A 374 -11.67 -17.15 -7.50
C TYR A 374 -12.98 -17.43 -8.25
N GLU A 375 -13.00 -18.44 -9.11
CA GLU A 375 -14.22 -18.86 -9.80
C GLU A 375 -15.29 -19.36 -8.83
N ALA A 376 -14.89 -20.13 -7.81
CA ALA A 376 -15.81 -20.59 -6.76
C ALA A 376 -16.43 -19.40 -6.00
N TRP A 377 -15.60 -18.41 -5.65
CA TRP A 377 -16.07 -17.20 -4.97
C TRP A 377 -17.00 -16.37 -5.86
N LYS A 378 -16.68 -16.16 -7.14
CA LYS A 378 -17.59 -15.47 -8.08
C LYS A 378 -18.96 -16.12 -8.17
N ALA A 379 -19.02 -17.44 -8.12
CA ALA A 379 -20.28 -18.18 -8.17
C ALA A 379 -21.18 -17.97 -6.93
N THR A 380 -20.66 -17.39 -5.85
CA THR A 380 -21.42 -17.08 -4.63
C THR A 380 -21.98 -15.65 -4.61
N LYS A 381 -21.61 -14.82 -5.58
CA LYS A 381 -22.11 -13.45 -5.75
C LYS A 381 -23.25 -13.37 -6.76
#